data_569226e32f1756acc3b9131a8bb15aa5
#
_entry.id   569226e32f1756acc3b9131a8bb15aa5
#
_cell.length_a   1.000
_cell.length_b   1.000
_cell.length_c   1.000
_cell.angle_alpha   90.00
_cell.angle_beta   90.00
_cell.angle_gamma   90.00
#
_symmetry.space_group_name_H-M   'P 1'
#
loop_
_entity.id
_entity.type
_entity.pdbx_description
1 polymer ?
#
loop_
_entity_poly.entity_id
_entity_poly.type
_entity_poly.pdbx_seq_one_letter_code
_entity_poly.pdbx_strand_id
1 'polypeptide(L)'
;MDRVLAWNVRGLNSIQKQNEVNHFIQKYAVGLVGLLEYKVKLSNLGKLYQKVFVNWCFTSNSSYHSGGRIVVAWKVGCFTVNIVAASSQFVHCHVTPVSGRKPFYCTFVYAFNDAGMRQDLWRDLLLLNTQEPWIVCGDFNCVMALDKRIGAPIRHRDIVDVSNCMHACGMEDIKRVGNIFTWNNKQQGNNMVFSIIDRFLANHAWQTCFPVAEVCFMPEGLFDHSPGLLSVYPRDDGGKKPFKYFTMGKSSPVFSEIVQQAWNTQFIGTKMFILINKLKKVKLALKELNKVGFTDIQAADLRAYQTMLSAQTAMHNNPSDQSFADAKLIAIQDYKEKHNAYLAFLSQKAKLSWLKDGDENTSLFHQSIKTRKLQNQVYSIYDMQGEWKDTADGVSQTFLDYYKVLLGSTSDNRTPVNKEVVQQGPVCLDHHKAILNAPYTADEVKKALFSIPGIKAPGPDGFGSYFYKDAWHIVGDEVIAAILDMLQQGRILKEVNHTVITLIPKTKGCE
;
A
#
# COMPACT_ATOMS: atom_id res chain seq x y z
N MET A 1 -12.52 -11.31 10.16
CA MET A 1 -11.48 -12.08 10.91
C MET A 1 -10.59 -12.83 9.91
N ASP A 2 -9.84 -12.09 9.10
CA ASP A 2 -9.08 -12.67 7.97
C ASP A 2 -7.57 -12.59 8.23
N ARG A 3 -7.16 -12.69 9.51
CA ARG A 3 -5.75 -12.62 9.94
C ARG A 3 -5.18 -14.00 10.13
N VAL A 4 -3.91 -14.16 9.72
CA VAL A 4 -3.12 -15.38 9.87
C VAL A 4 -1.99 -15.10 10.87
N LEU A 5 -1.81 -15.99 11.84
CA LEU A 5 -0.74 -15.92 12.83
C LEU A 5 0.26 -17.05 12.61
N ALA A 6 1.54 -16.74 12.53
CA ALA A 6 2.61 -17.72 12.68
C ALA A 6 3.48 -17.31 13.89
N TRP A 7 3.65 -18.23 14.84
CA TRP A 7 4.36 -17.93 16.08
C TRP A 7 5.11 -19.13 16.62
N ASN A 8 6.41 -19.02 16.77
CA ASN A 8 7.19 -20.00 17.53
C ASN A 8 6.99 -19.74 19.03
N VAL A 9 6.34 -20.69 19.71
CA VAL A 9 5.98 -20.58 21.13
C VAL A 9 6.95 -21.33 22.06
N ARG A 10 7.96 -21.98 21.48
CA ARG A 10 9.02 -22.72 22.19
C ARG A 10 8.49 -23.45 23.46
N GLY A 11 7.54 -24.33 23.22
CA GLY A 11 6.82 -25.09 24.25
C GLY A 11 5.59 -24.37 24.83
N LEU A 12 4.46 -25.05 24.76
CA LEU A 12 3.15 -24.56 25.23
C LEU A 12 2.58 -25.44 26.37
N ASN A 13 3.46 -25.91 27.27
CA ASN A 13 3.05 -26.75 28.40
C ASN A 13 2.56 -25.92 29.59
N SER A 14 3.00 -24.67 29.73
CA SER A 14 2.64 -23.78 30.85
C SER A 14 1.25 -23.16 30.61
N ILE A 15 0.43 -23.13 31.65
CA ILE A 15 -0.90 -22.49 31.63
C ILE A 15 -0.81 -21.00 31.30
N GLN A 16 0.24 -20.32 31.79
CA GLN A 16 0.45 -18.89 31.52
C GLN A 16 0.67 -18.65 30.04
N LYS A 17 1.55 -19.41 29.38
CA LYS A 17 1.78 -19.31 27.91
C LYS A 17 0.52 -19.64 27.11
N GLN A 18 -0.27 -20.65 27.52
CA GLN A 18 -1.53 -20.98 26.87
C GLN A 18 -2.54 -19.82 26.95
N ASN A 19 -2.63 -19.17 28.11
CA ASN A 19 -3.50 -18.02 28.32
C ASN A 19 -3.07 -16.83 27.46
N GLU A 20 -1.77 -16.58 27.35
CA GLU A 20 -1.21 -15.50 26.53
C GLU A 20 -1.51 -15.72 25.04
N VAL A 21 -1.30 -16.94 24.52
CA VAL A 21 -1.66 -17.29 23.14
C VAL A 21 -3.15 -17.12 22.89
N ASN A 22 -4.00 -17.60 23.81
CA ASN A 22 -5.46 -17.45 23.68
C ASN A 22 -5.86 -15.95 23.69
N HIS A 23 -5.32 -15.17 24.63
CA HIS A 23 -5.59 -13.74 24.71
C HIS A 23 -5.16 -13.03 23.42
N PHE A 24 -3.97 -13.35 22.87
CA PHE A 24 -3.48 -12.80 21.62
C PHE A 24 -4.42 -13.10 20.44
N ILE A 25 -4.83 -14.36 20.28
CA ILE A 25 -5.75 -14.81 19.22
C ILE A 25 -7.07 -14.03 19.29
N GLN A 26 -7.61 -13.84 20.49
CA GLN A 26 -8.87 -13.12 20.68
C GLN A 26 -8.71 -11.61 20.45
N LYS A 27 -7.68 -11.00 21.06
CA LYS A 27 -7.40 -9.57 20.96
C LYS A 27 -7.22 -9.11 19.51
N TYR A 28 -6.50 -9.91 18.72
CA TYR A 28 -6.22 -9.55 17.32
C TYR A 28 -7.16 -10.20 16.31
N ALA A 29 -8.24 -10.82 16.74
CA ALA A 29 -9.25 -11.43 15.90
C ALA A 29 -8.66 -12.35 14.82
N VAL A 30 -7.73 -13.23 15.24
CA VAL A 30 -7.07 -14.18 14.34
C VAL A 30 -8.05 -15.26 13.89
N GLY A 31 -7.98 -15.66 12.61
CA GLY A 31 -8.84 -16.71 12.05
C GLY A 31 -8.10 -17.99 11.66
N LEU A 32 -6.77 -17.89 11.41
CA LEU A 32 -5.89 -19.02 11.08
C LEU A 32 -4.58 -18.88 11.85
N VAL A 33 -4.13 -19.94 12.51
CA VAL A 33 -2.95 -19.96 13.40
C VAL A 33 -2.04 -21.11 13.05
N GLY A 34 -0.75 -20.83 12.92
CA GLY A 34 0.35 -21.81 12.94
C GLY A 34 1.20 -21.61 14.18
N LEU A 35 1.06 -22.49 15.19
CA LEU A 35 1.96 -22.50 16.34
C LEU A 35 3.11 -23.46 16.09
N LEU A 36 4.32 -22.93 16.19
CA LEU A 36 5.55 -23.61 15.91
C LEU A 36 6.26 -24.00 17.20
N GLU A 37 7.00 -25.09 17.19
CA GLU A 37 7.74 -25.61 18.35
C GLU A 37 6.88 -25.78 19.62
N TYR A 38 5.59 -26.19 19.46
CA TYR A 38 4.65 -26.23 20.58
C TYR A 38 5.00 -27.27 21.68
N LYS A 39 5.74 -28.31 21.38
CA LYS A 39 6.31 -29.29 22.33
C LYS A 39 5.33 -29.86 23.36
N VAL A 40 4.09 -30.04 23.01
CA VAL A 40 3.09 -30.69 23.87
C VAL A 40 2.97 -32.16 23.49
N LYS A 41 3.05 -33.06 24.47
CA LYS A 41 2.88 -34.51 24.24
C LYS A 41 1.49 -34.80 23.68
N LEU A 42 1.40 -35.81 22.81
CA LEU A 42 0.15 -36.21 22.13
C LEU A 42 -1.00 -36.43 23.12
N SER A 43 -0.73 -37.06 24.28
CA SER A 43 -1.71 -37.29 25.38
C SER A 43 -2.31 -36.00 25.96
N ASN A 44 -1.61 -34.86 25.82
CA ASN A 44 -2.06 -33.59 26.39
C ASN A 44 -2.60 -32.62 25.32
N LEU A 45 -2.57 -33.00 24.05
CA LEU A 45 -3.07 -32.14 22.96
C LEU A 45 -4.57 -31.83 23.11
N GLY A 46 -5.38 -32.80 23.54
CA GLY A 46 -6.81 -32.59 23.79
C GLY A 46 -7.09 -31.48 24.82
N LYS A 47 -6.27 -31.42 25.91
CA LYS A 47 -6.37 -30.35 26.92
C LYS A 47 -5.96 -28.99 26.35
N LEU A 48 -4.91 -28.94 25.53
CA LEU A 48 -4.49 -27.73 24.85
C LEU A 48 -5.60 -27.16 23.95
N TYR A 49 -6.24 -28.02 23.13
CA TYR A 49 -7.32 -27.61 22.24
C TYR A 49 -8.54 -27.09 22.99
N GLN A 50 -8.96 -27.78 24.02
CA GLN A 50 -10.07 -27.35 24.86
C GLN A 50 -9.82 -25.99 25.54
N LYS A 51 -8.56 -25.59 25.72
CA LYS A 51 -8.23 -24.34 26.36
C LYS A 51 -7.94 -23.20 25.39
N VAL A 52 -7.22 -23.46 24.30
CA VAL A 52 -6.74 -22.43 23.37
C VAL A 52 -7.61 -22.32 22.12
N PHE A 53 -8.15 -23.44 21.64
CA PHE A 53 -8.82 -23.53 20.34
C PHE A 53 -10.27 -24.03 20.43
N VAL A 54 -11.03 -23.55 21.42
CA VAL A 54 -12.44 -23.91 21.58
C VAL A 54 -13.23 -23.55 20.32
N ASN A 55 -13.94 -24.53 19.74
CA ASN A 55 -14.72 -24.41 18.51
C ASN A 55 -13.87 -24.08 17.25
N TRP A 56 -12.59 -24.48 17.24
CA TRP A 56 -11.74 -24.41 16.07
C TRP A 56 -11.50 -25.81 15.49
N CYS A 57 -11.25 -25.87 14.17
CA CYS A 57 -10.60 -27.02 13.57
C CYS A 57 -9.09 -26.91 13.72
N PHE A 58 -8.41 -28.04 13.74
CA PHE A 58 -6.96 -28.09 13.86
C PHE A 58 -6.35 -29.34 13.23
N THR A 59 -5.07 -29.26 12.93
CA THR A 59 -4.18 -30.38 12.57
C THR A 59 -2.83 -30.19 13.20
N SER A 60 -2.01 -31.24 13.21
CA SER A 60 -0.61 -31.16 13.63
C SER A 60 0.26 -32.10 12.80
N ASN A 61 1.56 -31.80 12.72
CA ASN A 61 2.54 -32.68 12.10
C ASN A 61 3.14 -33.72 13.08
N SER A 62 2.41 -34.09 14.14
CA SER A 62 2.88 -35.03 15.17
C SER A 62 3.13 -36.45 14.65
N SER A 63 2.50 -36.85 13.54
CA SER A 63 2.77 -38.11 12.85
C SER A 63 4.16 -38.18 12.18
N TYR A 64 4.74 -37.02 11.86
CA TYR A 64 6.05 -36.91 11.21
C TYR A 64 7.19 -36.61 12.21
N HIS A 65 6.85 -36.23 13.44
CA HIS A 65 7.84 -35.93 14.48
C HIS A 65 7.29 -36.18 15.89
N SER A 66 7.89 -37.09 16.66
CA SER A 66 7.40 -37.54 17.98
C SER A 66 7.28 -36.44 19.05
N GLY A 67 7.98 -35.31 18.88
CA GLY A 67 7.93 -34.16 19.79
C GLY A 67 6.85 -33.11 19.50
N GLY A 68 6.08 -33.27 18.41
CA GLY A 68 5.12 -32.27 17.95
C GLY A 68 5.76 -30.89 17.67
N ARG A 69 5.74 -30.44 16.41
CA ARG A 69 6.44 -29.20 16.04
C ARG A 69 5.53 -28.11 15.54
N ILE A 70 4.52 -28.47 14.77
CA ILE A 70 3.60 -27.51 14.14
C ILE A 70 2.16 -27.91 14.42
N VAL A 71 1.38 -26.99 14.97
CA VAL A 71 -0.08 -27.06 15.03
C VAL A 71 -0.65 -25.98 14.14
N VAL A 72 -1.54 -26.36 13.25
CA VAL A 72 -2.35 -25.43 12.46
C VAL A 72 -3.79 -25.51 12.94
N ALA A 73 -4.35 -24.37 13.33
CA ALA A 73 -5.74 -24.27 13.80
C ALA A 73 -6.46 -23.14 13.07
N TRP A 74 -7.74 -23.33 12.78
CA TRP A 74 -8.54 -22.32 12.09
C TRP A 74 -9.98 -22.26 12.57
N LYS A 75 -10.58 -21.09 12.49
CA LYS A 75 -11.95 -20.82 12.84
C LYS A 75 -12.86 -21.12 11.67
N VAL A 76 -13.81 -22.07 11.83
CA VAL A 76 -14.70 -22.54 10.76
C VAL A 76 -15.51 -21.42 10.11
N GLY A 77 -15.92 -20.40 10.88
CA GLY A 77 -16.62 -19.23 10.36
C GLY A 77 -15.75 -18.23 9.60
N CYS A 78 -14.41 -18.46 9.53
CA CYS A 78 -13.47 -17.57 8.82
C CYS A 78 -12.84 -18.25 7.62
N PHE A 79 -12.38 -19.49 7.77
CA PHE A 79 -11.67 -20.24 6.76
C PHE A 79 -12.09 -21.69 6.66
N THR A 80 -12.07 -22.23 5.45
CA THR A 80 -11.98 -23.67 5.17
C THR A 80 -10.52 -23.95 4.81
N VAL A 81 -9.90 -24.91 5.50
CA VAL A 81 -8.48 -25.25 5.30
C VAL A 81 -8.36 -26.73 4.93
N ASN A 82 -7.77 -26.98 3.76
CA ASN A 82 -7.44 -28.31 3.29
C ASN A 82 -5.93 -28.52 3.43
N ILE A 83 -5.51 -29.58 4.12
CA ILE A 83 -4.11 -29.93 4.24
C ILE A 83 -3.68 -30.65 2.96
N VAL A 84 -2.73 -30.09 2.24
CA VAL A 84 -2.23 -30.59 0.96
C VAL A 84 -1.03 -31.50 1.16
N ALA A 85 -0.08 -31.07 2.02
CA ALA A 85 1.11 -31.82 2.36
C ALA A 85 1.61 -31.45 3.75
N ALA A 86 2.33 -32.38 4.38
CA ALA A 86 3.01 -32.13 5.66
C ALA A 86 4.29 -32.96 5.76
N SER A 87 5.26 -32.41 6.50
CA SER A 87 6.50 -33.11 6.87
C SER A 87 6.88 -32.79 8.32
N SER A 88 8.04 -33.24 8.75
CA SER A 88 8.58 -32.88 10.06
C SER A 88 8.88 -31.39 10.22
N GLN A 89 8.98 -30.62 9.10
CA GLN A 89 9.39 -29.22 9.11
C GLN A 89 8.33 -28.26 8.57
N PHE A 90 7.26 -28.74 7.95
CA PHE A 90 6.18 -27.87 7.46
C PHE A 90 4.80 -28.53 7.49
N VAL A 91 3.78 -27.67 7.41
CA VAL A 91 2.40 -28.02 7.07
C VAL A 91 1.93 -27.08 5.95
N HIS A 92 1.58 -27.63 4.80
CA HIS A 92 1.14 -26.93 3.61
C HIS A 92 -0.38 -27.01 3.47
N CYS A 93 -1.04 -25.88 3.38
CA CYS A 93 -2.48 -25.76 3.41
C CYS A 93 -3.02 -25.00 2.20
N HIS A 94 -4.11 -25.43 1.63
CA HIS A 94 -4.96 -24.61 0.78
C HIS A 94 -6.05 -23.95 1.63
N VAL A 95 -6.06 -22.62 1.66
CA VAL A 95 -6.89 -21.79 2.54
C VAL A 95 -7.94 -21.07 1.72
N THR A 96 -9.21 -21.35 2.00
CA THR A 96 -10.37 -20.71 1.35
C THR A 96 -11.13 -19.87 2.36
N PRO A 97 -11.18 -18.52 2.21
CA PRO A 97 -11.99 -17.67 3.07
C PRO A 97 -13.49 -17.92 2.89
N VAL A 98 -14.23 -18.06 3.99
CA VAL A 98 -15.70 -18.22 3.98
C VAL A 98 -16.38 -16.96 3.41
N SER A 99 -15.73 -15.81 3.47
CA SER A 99 -16.20 -14.55 2.90
C SER A 99 -16.25 -14.50 1.35
N GLY A 100 -15.89 -15.58 0.66
CA GLY A 100 -15.84 -15.62 -0.81
C GLY A 100 -14.67 -14.86 -1.44
N ARG A 101 -13.72 -14.40 -0.63
CA ARG A 101 -12.47 -13.76 -1.11
C ARG A 101 -11.55 -14.80 -1.75
N LYS A 102 -10.54 -14.32 -2.49
CA LYS A 102 -9.64 -15.20 -3.24
C LYS A 102 -8.90 -16.18 -2.33
N PRO A 103 -8.90 -17.50 -2.62
CA PRO A 103 -8.14 -18.51 -1.88
C PRO A 103 -6.65 -18.38 -2.13
N PHE A 104 -5.86 -19.04 -1.26
CA PHE A 104 -4.40 -19.03 -1.35
C PHE A 104 -3.78 -20.27 -0.69
N TYR A 105 -2.55 -20.58 -1.04
CA TYR A 105 -1.74 -21.56 -0.33
C TYR A 105 -0.96 -20.90 0.81
N CYS A 106 -0.91 -21.59 1.97
CA CYS A 106 -0.16 -21.15 3.14
C CYS A 106 0.66 -22.32 3.68
N THR A 107 1.98 -22.14 3.76
CA THR A 107 2.89 -23.13 4.33
C THR A 107 3.44 -22.62 5.65
N PHE A 108 3.11 -23.28 6.75
CA PHE A 108 3.70 -23.03 8.05
C PHE A 108 4.98 -23.83 8.20
N VAL A 109 6.10 -23.16 8.48
CA VAL A 109 7.44 -23.75 8.55
C VAL A 109 8.01 -23.65 9.96
N TYR A 110 8.56 -24.76 10.45
CA TYR A 110 9.49 -24.81 11.55
C TYR A 110 10.71 -25.62 11.14
N ALA A 111 11.72 -24.94 10.62
CA ALA A 111 12.92 -25.55 10.10
C ALA A 111 13.79 -26.11 11.23
N PHE A 112 14.54 -27.19 10.97
CA PHE A 112 15.50 -27.74 11.91
C PHE A 112 16.65 -26.75 12.19
N ASN A 113 17.21 -26.81 13.41
CA ASN A 113 18.41 -26.03 13.76
C ASN A 113 19.66 -26.50 13.00
N ASP A 114 19.72 -27.78 12.65
CA ASP A 114 20.82 -28.34 11.87
C ASP A 114 20.69 -28.00 10.38
N ALA A 115 21.74 -27.44 9.79
CA ALA A 115 21.74 -27.00 8.39
C ALA A 115 21.62 -28.15 7.39
N GLY A 116 22.18 -29.31 7.72
CA GLY A 116 22.09 -30.53 6.86
C GLY A 116 20.65 -31.03 6.81
N MET A 117 19.97 -31.08 7.94
CA MET A 117 18.57 -31.50 8.03
C MET A 117 17.59 -30.50 7.39
N ARG A 118 17.95 -29.21 7.26
CA ARG A 118 17.16 -28.22 6.52
C ARG A 118 17.14 -28.46 5.01
N GLN A 119 18.08 -29.21 4.46
CA GLN A 119 18.11 -29.51 3.02
C GLN A 119 16.86 -30.23 2.52
N ASP A 120 16.25 -31.05 3.38
CA ASP A 120 14.98 -31.71 3.05
C ASP A 120 13.85 -30.68 2.92
N LEU A 121 13.79 -29.68 3.81
CA LEU A 121 12.82 -28.59 3.72
C LEU A 121 12.97 -27.81 2.40
N TRP A 122 14.20 -27.47 2.01
CA TRP A 122 14.41 -26.72 0.76
C TRP A 122 13.97 -27.54 -0.46
N ARG A 123 14.22 -28.83 -0.48
CA ARG A 123 13.76 -29.75 -1.53
C ARG A 123 12.24 -29.85 -1.58
N ASP A 124 11.61 -29.99 -0.42
CA ASP A 124 10.15 -30.06 -0.30
C ASP A 124 9.47 -28.76 -0.78
N LEU A 125 10.00 -27.59 -0.41
CA LEU A 125 9.46 -26.30 -0.86
C LEU A 125 9.57 -26.11 -2.38
N LEU A 126 10.63 -26.60 -3.00
CA LEU A 126 10.78 -26.62 -4.48
C LEU A 126 9.71 -27.49 -5.14
N LEU A 127 9.35 -28.63 -4.54
CA LEU A 127 8.30 -29.52 -5.05
C LEU A 127 6.90 -28.93 -4.86
N LEU A 128 6.70 -28.08 -3.85
CA LEU A 128 5.44 -27.38 -3.58
C LEU A 128 5.26 -26.11 -4.44
N ASN A 129 6.26 -25.72 -5.22
CA ASN A 129 6.23 -24.49 -6.00
C ASN A 129 5.00 -24.43 -6.93
N THR A 130 4.31 -23.32 -6.93
CA THR A 130 3.04 -23.12 -7.64
C THR A 130 2.92 -21.73 -8.24
N GLN A 131 2.15 -21.62 -9.32
CA GLN A 131 1.76 -20.34 -9.92
C GLN A 131 0.55 -19.69 -9.27
N GLU A 132 -0.13 -20.40 -8.35
CA GLU A 132 -1.21 -19.84 -7.54
C GLU A 132 -0.65 -18.98 -6.39
N PRO A 133 -1.48 -18.09 -5.79
CA PRO A 133 -1.04 -17.28 -4.66
C PRO A 133 -0.55 -18.15 -3.49
N TRP A 134 0.72 -18.00 -3.15
CA TRP A 134 1.35 -18.83 -2.13
C TRP A 134 2.20 -18.00 -1.17
N ILE A 135 2.03 -18.24 0.14
CA ILE A 135 2.82 -17.67 1.22
C ILE A 135 3.47 -18.77 2.06
N VAL A 136 4.73 -18.60 2.40
CA VAL A 136 5.48 -19.45 3.32
C VAL A 136 5.81 -18.62 4.55
N CYS A 137 5.42 -19.08 5.74
CA CYS A 137 5.58 -18.31 6.96
C CYS A 137 6.00 -19.18 8.14
N GLY A 138 6.77 -18.61 9.04
CA GLY A 138 7.22 -19.28 10.24
C GLY A 138 8.71 -19.09 10.54
N ASP A 139 9.26 -20.01 11.35
CA ASP A 139 10.65 -19.99 11.79
C ASP A 139 11.54 -20.85 10.87
N PHE A 140 12.42 -20.17 10.14
CA PHE A 140 13.36 -20.78 9.22
C PHE A 140 14.68 -21.24 9.91
N ASN A 141 14.87 -20.89 11.18
CA ASN A 141 16.07 -21.15 11.96
C ASN A 141 17.40 -20.77 11.28
N CYS A 142 17.32 -19.87 10.29
CA CYS A 142 18.47 -19.30 9.59
C CYS A 142 18.17 -17.85 9.17
N VAL A 143 19.22 -17.06 9.02
CA VAL A 143 19.14 -15.71 8.46
C VAL A 143 19.37 -15.74 6.96
N MET A 144 18.78 -14.78 6.24
CA MET A 144 18.90 -14.70 4.77
C MET A 144 19.88 -13.62 4.30
N ALA A 145 20.51 -12.87 5.23
CA ALA A 145 21.56 -11.91 4.93
C ALA A 145 22.40 -11.65 6.19
N LEU A 146 23.63 -11.10 6.01
CA LEU A 146 24.57 -10.87 7.11
C LEU A 146 24.09 -9.79 8.11
N ASP A 147 23.34 -8.82 7.66
CA ASP A 147 22.77 -7.73 8.49
C ASP A 147 21.56 -8.17 9.33
N LYS A 148 21.12 -9.42 9.20
CA LYS A 148 19.91 -9.94 9.87
C LYS A 148 20.19 -10.62 11.22
N ARG A 149 21.40 -10.49 11.75
CA ARG A 149 21.77 -10.95 13.11
C ARG A 149 22.78 -10.02 13.74
N ILE A 150 22.61 -9.79 15.05
CA ILE A 150 23.52 -9.05 15.91
C ILE A 150 23.99 -9.99 17.03
N GLY A 151 25.24 -9.86 17.48
CA GLY A 151 25.77 -10.55 18.66
C GLY A 151 26.32 -11.96 18.44
N ALA A 152 26.19 -12.54 17.23
CA ALA A 152 26.76 -13.84 16.92
C ALA A 152 27.16 -13.96 15.42
N PRO A 153 28.21 -14.74 15.10
CA PRO A 153 28.63 -14.93 13.72
C PRO A 153 27.58 -15.71 12.91
N ILE A 154 27.56 -15.47 11.61
CA ILE A 154 26.69 -16.14 10.64
C ILE A 154 27.55 -17.00 9.72
N ARG A 155 27.11 -18.23 9.47
CA ARG A 155 27.74 -19.09 8.49
C ARG A 155 27.20 -18.73 7.10
N HIS A 156 28.08 -18.32 6.20
CA HIS A 156 27.70 -17.92 4.84
C HIS A 156 26.92 -19.02 4.08
N ARG A 157 27.25 -20.29 4.29
CA ARG A 157 26.57 -21.43 3.69
C ARG A 157 25.08 -21.46 4.04
N ASP A 158 24.70 -21.13 5.29
CA ASP A 158 23.29 -21.12 5.72
C ASP A 158 22.46 -20.10 4.94
N ILE A 159 23.07 -18.98 4.53
CA ILE A 159 22.43 -17.95 3.70
C ILE A 159 22.24 -18.43 2.26
N VAL A 160 23.25 -19.05 1.69
CA VAL A 160 23.24 -19.48 0.27
C VAL A 160 22.13 -20.50 0.01
N ASP A 161 22.00 -21.51 0.86
CA ASP A 161 21.03 -22.59 0.68
C ASP A 161 19.58 -22.07 0.69
N VAL A 162 19.22 -21.25 1.68
CA VAL A 162 17.88 -20.68 1.76
C VAL A 162 17.63 -19.67 0.64
N SER A 163 18.62 -18.84 0.28
CA SER A 163 18.49 -17.86 -0.79
C SER A 163 18.26 -18.52 -2.15
N ASN A 164 18.96 -19.59 -2.44
CA ASN A 164 18.79 -20.36 -3.67
C ASN A 164 17.38 -20.97 -3.76
N CYS A 165 16.89 -21.56 -2.66
CA CYS A 165 15.54 -22.11 -2.61
C CYS A 165 14.49 -21.03 -2.82
N MET A 166 14.59 -19.89 -2.12
CA MET A 166 13.63 -18.78 -2.22
C MET A 166 13.64 -18.17 -3.63
N HIS A 167 14.82 -17.98 -4.21
CA HIS A 167 14.94 -17.49 -5.59
C HIS A 167 14.31 -18.46 -6.60
N ALA A 168 14.56 -19.76 -6.48
CA ALA A 168 13.98 -20.77 -7.36
C ALA A 168 12.45 -20.88 -7.24
N CYS A 169 11.89 -20.62 -6.05
CA CYS A 169 10.44 -20.54 -5.82
C CYS A 169 9.84 -19.17 -6.15
N GLY A 170 10.64 -18.19 -6.56
CA GLY A 170 10.17 -16.81 -6.80
C GLY A 170 9.60 -16.14 -5.56
N MET A 171 10.16 -16.46 -4.37
CA MET A 171 9.69 -15.96 -3.07
C MET A 171 10.43 -14.71 -2.64
N GLU A 172 9.68 -13.73 -2.20
CA GLU A 172 10.19 -12.47 -1.64
C GLU A 172 9.53 -12.15 -0.29
N ASP A 173 10.24 -11.45 0.58
CA ASP A 173 9.65 -10.94 1.82
C ASP A 173 8.43 -10.07 1.51
N ILE A 174 7.31 -10.30 2.18
CA ILE A 174 6.17 -9.37 2.14
C ILE A 174 6.49 -8.14 3.00
N LYS A 175 5.68 -7.10 2.84
CA LYS A 175 5.80 -5.91 3.68
C LYS A 175 5.71 -6.29 5.15
N ARG A 176 6.70 -5.88 5.95
CA ARG A 176 6.77 -6.12 7.40
C ARG A 176 6.79 -4.82 8.18
N VAL A 177 6.17 -4.85 9.37
CA VAL A 177 6.17 -3.76 10.36
C VAL A 177 6.32 -4.34 11.77
N GLY A 178 6.45 -3.49 12.77
CA GLY A 178 6.68 -3.90 14.16
C GLY A 178 8.14 -4.24 14.42
N ASN A 179 8.41 -5.22 15.29
CA ASN A 179 9.77 -5.57 15.69
C ASN A 179 10.70 -5.88 14.52
N ILE A 180 11.89 -5.28 14.52
CA ILE A 180 12.90 -5.52 13.48
C ILE A 180 13.45 -6.93 13.59
N PHE A 181 13.88 -7.33 14.80
CA PHE A 181 14.35 -8.67 15.07
C PHE A 181 13.19 -9.54 15.59
N THR A 182 13.12 -10.77 15.11
CA THR A 182 12.00 -11.68 15.42
C THR A 182 12.32 -12.66 16.53
N TRP A 183 13.59 -12.80 16.88
CA TRP A 183 14.08 -13.67 17.93
C TRP A 183 15.22 -13.05 18.71
N ASN A 184 15.27 -13.35 20.01
CA ASN A 184 16.42 -13.06 20.86
C ASN A 184 16.69 -14.23 21.82
N ASN A 185 17.94 -14.37 22.24
CA ASN A 185 18.38 -15.46 23.13
C ASN A 185 18.08 -15.21 24.62
N LYS A 186 17.39 -14.13 24.98
CA LYS A 186 17.05 -13.71 26.36
C LYS A 186 18.27 -13.57 27.29
N GLN A 187 19.49 -13.39 26.77
CA GLN A 187 20.69 -13.11 27.54
C GLN A 187 20.94 -11.61 27.68
N GLN A 188 21.87 -11.22 28.54
CA GLN A 188 22.19 -9.83 28.84
C GLN A 188 23.64 -9.47 28.44
N GLY A 189 23.89 -8.18 28.26
CA GLY A 189 25.22 -7.65 27.94
C GLY A 189 25.79 -8.17 26.61
N ASN A 190 27.09 -8.47 26.59
CA ASN A 190 27.80 -8.90 25.36
C ASN A 190 27.38 -10.28 24.82
N ASN A 191 26.57 -11.04 25.55
CA ASN A 191 26.07 -12.33 25.13
C ASN A 191 24.69 -12.24 24.45
N MET A 192 24.15 -11.02 24.28
CA MET A 192 22.87 -10.77 23.64
C MET A 192 22.94 -11.07 22.15
N VAL A 193 22.02 -11.89 21.63
CA VAL A 193 21.90 -12.19 20.21
C VAL A 193 20.48 -11.89 19.76
N PHE A 194 20.38 -11.11 18.70
CA PHE A 194 19.13 -10.83 17.98
C PHE A 194 19.20 -11.35 16.56
N SER A 195 18.12 -11.94 16.05
CA SER A 195 18.07 -12.49 14.71
C SER A 195 16.71 -12.32 14.06
N ILE A 196 16.72 -12.19 12.72
CA ILE A 196 15.51 -12.26 11.90
C ILE A 196 15.46 -13.66 11.31
N ILE A 197 14.82 -14.60 12.00
CA ILE A 197 14.67 -16.00 11.59
C ILE A 197 13.23 -16.39 11.31
N ASP A 198 12.27 -15.65 11.86
CA ASP A 198 10.86 -15.78 11.50
C ASP A 198 10.56 -14.90 10.29
N ARG A 199 9.90 -15.46 9.27
CA ARG A 199 9.67 -14.80 7.99
C ARG A 199 8.29 -15.07 7.45
N PHE A 200 7.86 -14.17 6.56
CA PHE A 200 6.68 -14.31 5.71
C PHE A 200 7.11 -13.99 4.28
N LEU A 201 7.22 -15.03 3.46
CA LEU A 201 7.71 -14.98 2.10
C LEU A 201 6.58 -15.35 1.15
N ALA A 202 6.44 -14.64 0.05
CA ALA A 202 5.36 -14.85 -0.89
C ALA A 202 5.84 -14.84 -2.35
N ASN A 203 5.18 -15.63 -3.19
CA ASN A 203 5.47 -15.67 -4.62
C ASN A 203 4.84 -14.46 -5.36
N HIS A 204 5.19 -14.29 -6.63
CA HIS A 204 4.68 -13.20 -7.46
C HIS A 204 3.14 -13.21 -7.60
N ALA A 205 2.53 -14.39 -7.70
CA ALA A 205 1.07 -14.52 -7.77
C ALA A 205 0.39 -14.00 -6.50
N TRP A 206 0.94 -14.29 -5.32
CA TRP A 206 0.48 -13.70 -4.06
C TRP A 206 0.57 -12.18 -4.09
N GLN A 207 1.73 -11.64 -4.46
CA GLN A 207 1.95 -10.19 -4.47
C GLN A 207 1.00 -9.46 -5.42
N THR A 208 0.62 -10.11 -6.52
CA THR A 208 -0.36 -9.59 -7.48
C THR A 208 -1.77 -9.61 -6.90
N CYS A 209 -2.16 -10.71 -6.22
CA CYS A 209 -3.52 -10.91 -5.68
C CYS A 209 -3.74 -10.15 -4.37
N PHE A 210 -2.73 -10.05 -3.53
CA PHE A 210 -2.80 -9.45 -2.19
C PHE A 210 -1.78 -8.31 -2.01
N PRO A 211 -1.83 -7.26 -2.82
CA PRO A 211 -0.81 -6.19 -2.84
C PRO A 211 -0.76 -5.35 -1.57
N VAL A 212 -1.75 -5.48 -0.70
CA VAL A 212 -1.84 -4.77 0.59
C VAL A 212 -1.56 -5.69 1.78
N ALA A 213 -1.23 -6.96 1.53
CA ALA A 213 -0.88 -7.90 2.59
C ALA A 213 0.35 -7.41 3.36
N GLU A 214 0.29 -7.46 4.68
CA GLU A 214 1.33 -6.98 5.57
C GLU A 214 1.43 -7.89 6.79
N VAL A 215 2.67 -8.19 7.22
CA VAL A 215 2.92 -8.86 8.50
C VAL A 215 3.39 -7.84 9.54
N CYS A 216 2.77 -7.88 10.73
CA CYS A 216 3.22 -7.15 11.90
C CYS A 216 3.87 -8.12 12.89
N PHE A 217 5.17 -7.92 13.16
CA PHE A 217 5.85 -8.64 14.24
C PHE A 217 5.63 -7.92 15.56
N MET A 218 4.84 -8.53 16.43
CA MET A 218 4.46 -7.95 17.73
C MET A 218 5.50 -8.27 18.80
N PRO A 219 5.52 -7.54 19.94
CA PRO A 219 6.38 -7.86 21.05
C PRO A 219 6.22 -9.32 21.53
N GLU A 220 7.32 -9.96 21.85
CA GLU A 220 7.39 -11.40 22.13
C GLU A 220 6.75 -11.84 23.46
N GLY A 221 6.50 -10.93 24.40
CA GLY A 221 5.91 -11.24 25.72
C GLY A 221 6.71 -12.29 26.52
N LEU A 222 6.04 -13.36 26.94
CA LEU A 222 6.67 -14.48 27.68
C LEU A 222 7.55 -15.39 26.80
N PHE A 223 7.63 -15.13 25.50
CA PHE A 223 8.34 -15.97 24.53
C PHE A 223 9.67 -15.33 24.13
N ASP A 224 10.46 -16.03 23.35
CA ASP A 224 11.72 -15.54 22.77
C ASP A 224 11.60 -15.22 21.28
N HIS A 225 10.45 -15.53 20.66
CA HIS A 225 10.10 -15.16 19.30
C HIS A 225 8.93 -14.18 19.26
N SER A 226 8.99 -13.21 18.39
CA SER A 226 7.91 -12.27 18.08
C SER A 226 6.80 -12.95 17.28
N PRO A 227 5.52 -12.86 17.70
CA PRO A 227 4.40 -13.35 16.87
C PRO A 227 4.29 -12.57 15.58
N GLY A 228 4.23 -13.25 14.43
CA GLY A 228 3.98 -12.67 13.12
C GLY A 228 2.50 -12.69 12.79
N LEU A 229 1.86 -11.53 12.79
CA LEU A 229 0.44 -11.35 12.48
C LEU A 229 0.26 -10.82 11.06
N LEU A 230 -0.18 -11.69 10.14
CA LEU A 230 -0.43 -11.36 8.74
C LEU A 230 -1.86 -10.87 8.55
N SER A 231 -2.01 -9.70 7.96
CA SER A 231 -3.27 -9.17 7.42
C SER A 231 -3.27 -9.37 5.90
N VAL A 232 -4.12 -10.28 5.40
CA VAL A 232 -4.13 -10.69 3.97
C VAL A 232 -4.91 -9.72 3.11
N TYR A 233 -6.09 -9.29 3.58
CA TYR A 233 -7.01 -8.49 2.81
C TYR A 233 -7.01 -7.04 3.27
N PRO A 234 -7.28 -6.08 2.35
CA PRO A 234 -7.46 -4.70 2.74
C PRO A 234 -8.61 -4.63 3.74
N ARG A 235 -8.43 -3.81 4.78
CA ARG A 235 -9.58 -3.38 5.59
C ARG A 235 -10.54 -2.68 4.64
N ASP A 236 -11.83 -3.00 4.72
CA ASP A 236 -12.88 -2.29 3.99
C ASP A 236 -13.02 -0.88 4.60
N ASP A 237 -12.08 0.00 4.25
CA ASP A 237 -12.23 1.44 4.45
C ASP A 237 -13.27 1.89 3.43
N GLY A 238 -14.56 1.70 3.75
CA GLY A 238 -15.71 1.96 2.89
C GLY A 238 -15.87 3.40 2.41
N GLY A 239 -14.80 4.17 2.38
CA GLY A 239 -14.70 5.54 1.88
C GLY A 239 -14.71 5.61 0.36
N LYS A 240 -15.63 6.40 -0.21
CA LYS A 240 -15.60 6.74 -1.64
C LYS A 240 -14.27 7.42 -1.96
N LYS A 241 -13.53 6.90 -2.96
CA LYS A 241 -12.29 7.53 -3.42
C LYS A 241 -12.58 8.98 -3.85
N PRO A 242 -11.83 9.97 -3.35
CA PRO A 242 -12.01 11.35 -3.76
C PRO A 242 -11.76 11.51 -5.25
N PHE A 243 -12.49 12.43 -5.87
CA PHE A 243 -12.28 12.76 -7.27
C PHE A 243 -10.86 13.30 -7.49
N LYS A 244 -10.26 12.93 -8.61
CA LYS A 244 -9.00 13.47 -9.10
C LYS A 244 -9.07 13.62 -10.61
N TYR A 245 -8.65 14.79 -11.11
CA TYR A 245 -8.51 15.01 -12.55
C TYR A 245 -7.31 14.23 -13.10
N PHE A 246 -7.54 13.50 -14.20
CA PHE A 246 -6.50 12.81 -14.95
C PHE A 246 -6.40 13.40 -16.36
N THR A 247 -5.18 13.62 -16.83
CA THR A 247 -4.90 14.26 -18.14
C THR A 247 -5.38 13.44 -19.32
N MET A 248 -5.58 12.13 -19.15
CA MET A 248 -6.16 11.28 -20.21
C MET A 248 -7.53 11.77 -20.68
N GLY A 249 -8.31 12.44 -19.81
CA GLY A 249 -9.60 13.01 -20.16
C GLY A 249 -9.54 14.06 -21.26
N LYS A 250 -8.42 14.77 -21.38
CA LYS A 250 -8.17 15.76 -22.46
C LYS A 250 -8.12 15.11 -23.84
N SER A 251 -7.74 13.84 -23.94
CA SER A 251 -7.69 13.11 -25.22
C SER A 251 -9.07 12.80 -25.79
N SER A 252 -10.13 12.98 -24.98
CA SER A 252 -11.51 12.85 -25.49
C SER A 252 -11.87 14.03 -26.36
N PRO A 253 -12.38 13.81 -27.59
CA PRO A 253 -12.79 14.89 -28.49
C PRO A 253 -13.89 15.80 -27.92
N VAL A 254 -14.71 15.26 -27.00
CA VAL A 254 -15.80 16.00 -26.35
C VAL A 254 -15.38 16.71 -25.07
N PHE A 255 -14.11 16.62 -24.65
CA PHE A 255 -13.63 17.21 -23.40
C PHE A 255 -13.91 18.70 -23.28
N SER A 256 -13.49 19.48 -24.28
CA SER A 256 -13.66 20.94 -24.28
C SER A 256 -15.13 21.34 -24.27
N GLU A 257 -15.96 20.64 -25.02
CA GLU A 257 -17.41 20.88 -25.07
C GLU A 257 -18.07 20.63 -23.71
N ILE A 258 -17.77 19.49 -23.08
CA ILE A 258 -18.30 19.11 -21.75
C ILE A 258 -17.89 20.14 -20.69
N VAL A 259 -16.61 20.56 -20.71
CA VAL A 259 -16.12 21.57 -19.76
C VAL A 259 -16.82 22.91 -20.03
N GLN A 260 -16.95 23.34 -21.27
CA GLN A 260 -17.62 24.61 -21.65
C GLN A 260 -19.08 24.62 -21.25
N GLN A 261 -19.83 23.55 -21.52
CA GLN A 261 -21.25 23.44 -21.13
C GLN A 261 -21.42 23.53 -19.61
N ALA A 262 -20.60 22.81 -18.84
CA ALA A 262 -20.62 22.86 -17.39
C ALA A 262 -20.22 24.24 -16.85
N TRP A 263 -19.27 24.92 -17.51
CA TRP A 263 -18.76 26.23 -17.14
C TRP A 263 -19.76 27.35 -17.40
N ASN A 264 -20.60 27.23 -18.39
CA ASN A 264 -21.64 28.23 -18.73
C ASN A 264 -22.78 28.31 -17.71
N THR A 265 -22.79 27.42 -16.70
CA THR A 265 -23.79 27.47 -15.61
C THR A 265 -23.64 28.77 -14.81
N GLN A 266 -24.75 29.52 -14.67
CA GLN A 266 -24.76 30.78 -13.94
C GLN A 266 -24.94 30.59 -12.43
N PHE A 267 -24.18 31.33 -11.65
CA PHE A 267 -24.26 31.38 -10.22
C PHE A 267 -24.25 32.85 -9.76
N ILE A 268 -24.91 33.14 -8.61
CA ILE A 268 -24.95 34.48 -8.00
C ILE A 268 -24.07 34.44 -6.76
N GLY A 269 -23.19 35.43 -6.59
CA GLY A 269 -22.33 35.57 -5.40
C GLY A 269 -21.00 36.26 -5.73
N THR A 270 -20.03 36.15 -4.83
CA THR A 270 -18.67 36.66 -5.04
C THR A 270 -17.98 35.86 -6.17
N LYS A 271 -17.00 36.46 -6.86
CA LYS A 271 -16.30 35.83 -7.96
C LYS A 271 -15.70 34.49 -7.56
N MET A 272 -15.11 34.38 -6.37
CA MET A 272 -14.56 33.13 -5.85
C MET A 272 -15.66 32.08 -5.57
N PHE A 273 -16.82 32.47 -5.05
CA PHE A 273 -17.97 31.58 -4.85
C PHE A 273 -18.49 31.01 -6.17
N ILE A 274 -18.61 31.89 -7.19
CA ILE A 274 -19.02 31.50 -8.54
C ILE A 274 -18.02 30.47 -9.13
N LEU A 275 -16.72 30.77 -9.05
CA LEU A 275 -15.64 29.89 -9.52
C LEU A 275 -15.73 28.49 -8.89
N ILE A 276 -15.87 28.41 -7.56
CA ILE A 276 -15.95 27.11 -6.86
C ILE A 276 -17.18 26.31 -7.31
N ASN A 277 -18.33 26.95 -7.46
CA ASN A 277 -19.54 26.23 -7.87
C ASN A 277 -19.47 25.78 -9.33
N LYS A 278 -18.86 26.55 -10.24
CA LYS A 278 -18.55 26.12 -11.61
C LYS A 278 -17.61 24.92 -11.61
N LEU A 279 -16.54 24.92 -10.81
CA LEU A 279 -15.65 23.77 -10.64
C LEU A 279 -16.40 22.53 -10.12
N LYS A 280 -17.33 22.68 -9.16
CA LYS A 280 -18.18 21.56 -8.71
C LYS A 280 -19.03 20.98 -9.85
N LYS A 281 -19.56 21.80 -10.75
CA LYS A 281 -20.31 21.34 -11.94
C LYS A 281 -19.40 20.63 -12.93
N VAL A 282 -18.24 21.20 -13.24
CA VAL A 282 -17.23 20.55 -14.12
C VAL A 282 -16.80 19.20 -13.52
N LYS A 283 -16.61 19.11 -12.20
CA LYS A 283 -16.30 17.84 -11.52
C LYS A 283 -17.35 16.76 -11.77
N LEU A 284 -18.63 17.12 -11.72
CA LEU A 284 -19.72 16.16 -12.02
C LEU A 284 -19.66 15.71 -13.49
N ALA A 285 -19.53 16.64 -14.41
CA ALA A 285 -19.46 16.36 -15.84
C ALA A 285 -18.24 15.47 -16.21
N LEU A 286 -17.07 15.76 -15.63
CA LEU A 286 -15.87 14.95 -15.83
C LEU A 286 -15.96 13.57 -15.15
N LYS A 287 -16.70 13.41 -14.06
CA LYS A 287 -16.98 12.09 -13.49
C LYS A 287 -17.80 11.22 -14.46
N GLU A 288 -18.80 11.79 -15.10
CA GLU A 288 -19.60 11.05 -16.09
C GLU A 288 -18.77 10.73 -17.34
N LEU A 289 -17.97 11.67 -17.84
CA LEU A 289 -17.04 11.41 -18.93
C LEU A 289 -16.09 10.25 -18.60
N ASN A 290 -15.50 10.24 -17.41
CA ASN A 290 -14.62 9.16 -16.96
C ASN A 290 -15.36 7.82 -16.86
N LYS A 291 -16.61 7.82 -16.41
CA LYS A 291 -17.41 6.61 -16.29
C LYS A 291 -17.75 5.99 -17.64
N VAL A 292 -18.06 6.82 -18.65
CA VAL A 292 -18.42 6.35 -19.99
C VAL A 292 -17.19 5.99 -20.83
N GLY A 293 -16.12 6.80 -20.76
CA GLY A 293 -14.99 6.69 -21.68
C GLY A 293 -13.75 5.99 -21.14
N PHE A 294 -13.54 5.98 -19.80
CA PHE A 294 -12.26 5.57 -19.22
C PHE A 294 -12.38 4.60 -18.04
N THR A 295 -13.55 3.98 -17.83
CA THR A 295 -13.76 3.04 -16.72
C THR A 295 -12.82 1.86 -16.78
N ASP A 296 -12.44 1.43 -17.99
CA ASP A 296 -11.57 0.28 -18.24
C ASP A 296 -10.52 0.60 -19.32
N ILE A 297 -9.69 1.62 -19.03
CA ILE A 297 -8.67 2.12 -19.96
C ILE A 297 -7.64 1.04 -20.34
N GLN A 298 -7.31 0.12 -19.40
CA GLN A 298 -6.39 -0.99 -19.66
C GLN A 298 -6.99 -2.01 -20.62
N ALA A 299 -8.26 -2.38 -20.43
CA ALA A 299 -8.91 -3.30 -21.36
C ALA A 299 -9.19 -2.65 -22.72
N ALA A 300 -9.40 -1.32 -22.78
CA ALA A 300 -9.51 -0.59 -24.03
C ALA A 300 -8.20 -0.63 -24.83
N ASP A 301 -7.07 -0.42 -24.17
CA ASP A 301 -5.73 -0.54 -24.76
C ASP A 301 -5.48 -1.97 -25.29
N LEU A 302 -5.76 -2.99 -24.51
CA LEU A 302 -5.59 -4.38 -24.90
C LEU A 302 -6.48 -4.76 -26.10
N ARG A 303 -7.75 -4.34 -26.12
CA ARG A 303 -8.66 -4.58 -27.24
C ARG A 303 -8.18 -3.90 -28.52
N ALA A 304 -7.74 -2.65 -28.43
CA ALA A 304 -7.21 -1.92 -29.58
C ALA A 304 -5.94 -2.59 -30.15
N TYR A 305 -5.05 -3.10 -29.26
CA TYR A 305 -3.88 -3.88 -29.67
C TYR A 305 -4.27 -5.16 -30.43
N GLN A 306 -5.24 -5.91 -29.91
CA GLN A 306 -5.73 -7.14 -30.57
C GLN A 306 -6.39 -6.83 -31.93
N THR A 307 -7.16 -5.74 -32.03
CA THR A 307 -7.76 -5.30 -33.27
C THR A 307 -6.70 -4.91 -34.31
N MET A 308 -5.65 -4.22 -33.88
CA MET A 308 -4.51 -3.87 -34.74
C MET A 308 -3.82 -5.11 -35.31
N LEU A 309 -3.52 -6.12 -34.45
CA LEU A 309 -2.90 -7.38 -34.89
C LEU A 309 -3.79 -8.13 -35.87
N SER A 310 -5.11 -8.19 -35.61
CA SER A 310 -6.08 -8.82 -36.54
C SER A 310 -6.13 -8.11 -37.88
N ALA A 311 -6.14 -6.78 -37.91
CA ALA A 311 -6.12 -5.98 -39.14
C ALA A 311 -4.81 -6.16 -39.92
N GLN A 312 -3.67 -6.26 -39.22
CA GLN A 312 -2.37 -6.56 -39.86
C GLN A 312 -2.38 -7.93 -40.53
N THR A 313 -2.89 -8.96 -39.80
CA THR A 313 -2.99 -10.32 -40.35
C THR A 313 -3.93 -10.40 -41.55
N ALA A 314 -5.07 -9.72 -41.49
CA ALA A 314 -6.03 -9.64 -42.61
C ALA A 314 -5.42 -8.99 -43.86
N MET A 315 -4.65 -7.92 -43.70
CA MET A 315 -3.93 -7.26 -44.78
C MET A 315 -2.86 -8.19 -45.41
N HIS A 316 -2.09 -8.94 -44.57
CA HIS A 316 -1.10 -9.88 -45.07
C HIS A 316 -1.73 -11.03 -45.89
N ASN A 317 -2.94 -11.46 -45.50
CA ASN A 317 -3.67 -12.49 -46.25
C ASN A 317 -4.32 -11.97 -47.53
N ASN A 318 -4.52 -10.66 -47.66
CA ASN A 318 -5.18 -10.02 -48.82
C ASN A 318 -4.40 -8.76 -49.23
N PRO A 319 -3.15 -8.90 -49.72
CA PRO A 319 -2.26 -7.75 -49.97
C PRO A 319 -2.66 -6.84 -51.12
N SER A 320 -3.52 -7.31 -52.02
CA SER A 320 -3.99 -6.55 -53.17
C SER A 320 -5.24 -5.73 -52.93
N ASP A 321 -5.88 -5.87 -51.77
CA ASP A 321 -7.12 -5.18 -51.43
C ASP A 321 -6.83 -3.95 -50.55
N GLN A 322 -7.06 -2.75 -51.14
CA GLN A 322 -6.80 -1.47 -50.47
C GLN A 322 -7.62 -1.30 -49.17
N SER A 323 -8.80 -1.91 -49.09
CA SER A 323 -9.66 -1.79 -47.92
C SER A 323 -9.01 -2.37 -46.65
N PHE A 324 -8.23 -3.45 -46.75
CA PHE A 324 -7.47 -4.02 -45.62
C PHE A 324 -6.29 -3.14 -45.24
N ALA A 325 -5.66 -2.45 -46.21
CA ALA A 325 -4.60 -1.49 -45.90
C ALA A 325 -5.16 -0.28 -45.12
N ASP A 326 -6.32 0.24 -45.53
CA ASP A 326 -6.99 1.35 -44.85
C ASP A 326 -7.46 0.93 -43.43
N ALA A 327 -8.06 -0.25 -43.28
CA ALA A 327 -8.49 -0.80 -42.01
C ALA A 327 -7.30 -0.97 -41.05
N LYS A 328 -6.13 -1.41 -41.54
CA LYS A 328 -4.88 -1.50 -40.74
C LYS A 328 -4.45 -0.12 -40.24
N LEU A 329 -4.45 0.90 -41.07
CA LEU A 329 -4.06 2.27 -40.71
C LEU A 329 -4.97 2.82 -39.61
N ILE A 330 -6.28 2.63 -39.72
CA ILE A 330 -7.27 3.03 -38.71
C ILE A 330 -7.03 2.31 -37.42
N ALA A 331 -6.81 0.98 -37.45
CA ALA A 331 -6.56 0.19 -36.27
C ALA A 331 -5.23 0.56 -35.54
N ILE A 332 -4.18 0.89 -36.30
CA ILE A 332 -2.91 1.40 -35.76
C ILE A 332 -3.12 2.75 -35.05
N GLN A 333 -3.89 3.64 -35.66
CA GLN A 333 -4.16 4.97 -35.10
C GLN A 333 -4.99 4.85 -33.83
N ASP A 334 -6.04 4.03 -33.80
CA ASP A 334 -6.86 3.78 -32.61
C ASP A 334 -6.01 3.17 -31.46
N TYR A 335 -5.15 2.18 -31.78
CA TYR A 335 -4.23 1.63 -30.77
C TYR A 335 -3.30 2.71 -30.19
N LYS A 336 -2.67 3.54 -31.03
CA LYS A 336 -1.79 4.61 -30.57
C LYS A 336 -2.51 5.58 -29.63
N GLU A 337 -3.74 5.95 -29.94
CA GLU A 337 -4.53 6.87 -29.10
C GLU A 337 -4.88 6.23 -27.74
N LYS A 338 -5.38 4.99 -27.74
CA LYS A 338 -5.70 4.26 -26.50
C LYS A 338 -4.48 4.01 -25.64
N HIS A 339 -3.37 3.60 -26.27
CA HIS A 339 -2.10 3.32 -25.60
C HIS A 339 -1.51 4.58 -24.96
N ASN A 340 -1.48 5.70 -25.68
CA ASN A 340 -1.02 6.98 -25.15
C ASN A 340 -1.89 7.46 -23.96
N ALA A 341 -3.21 7.26 -24.02
CA ALA A 341 -4.11 7.58 -22.92
C ALA A 341 -3.83 6.70 -21.69
N TYR A 342 -3.58 5.40 -21.90
CA TYR A 342 -3.22 4.46 -20.83
C TYR A 342 -1.86 4.81 -20.18
N LEU A 343 -0.84 5.11 -20.99
CA LEU A 343 0.47 5.54 -20.49
C LEU A 343 0.38 6.86 -19.71
N ALA A 344 -0.38 7.84 -20.19
CA ALA A 344 -0.61 9.11 -19.48
C ALA A 344 -1.28 8.88 -18.11
N PHE A 345 -2.26 7.98 -18.04
CA PHE A 345 -2.89 7.59 -16.77
C PHE A 345 -1.89 6.94 -15.80
N LEU A 346 -1.10 5.97 -16.27
CA LEU A 346 -0.10 5.29 -15.45
C LEU A 346 0.98 6.24 -14.95
N SER A 347 1.53 7.08 -15.82
CA SER A 347 2.55 8.08 -15.50
C SER A 347 2.06 9.05 -14.42
N GLN A 348 0.85 9.61 -14.59
CA GLN A 348 0.26 10.51 -13.61
C GLN A 348 -0.02 9.82 -12.27
N LYS A 349 -0.46 8.57 -12.29
CA LYS A 349 -0.73 7.78 -11.09
C LYS A 349 0.55 7.37 -10.37
N ALA A 350 1.60 7.02 -11.11
CA ALA A 350 2.92 6.72 -10.60
C ALA A 350 3.71 7.96 -10.17
N LYS A 351 3.30 9.17 -10.61
CA LYS A 351 4.04 10.43 -10.45
C LYS A 351 5.47 10.35 -11.01
N LEU A 352 5.67 9.67 -12.12
CA LEU A 352 6.93 9.54 -12.83
C LEU A 352 6.92 10.48 -14.03
N SER A 353 7.90 11.39 -14.10
CA SER A 353 8.00 12.39 -15.16
C SER A 353 9.12 12.13 -16.17
N TRP A 354 10.01 11.17 -15.88
CA TRP A 354 11.26 10.99 -16.61
C TRP A 354 11.23 9.91 -17.70
N LEU A 355 10.14 9.15 -17.81
CA LEU A 355 9.97 8.21 -18.93
C LEU A 355 9.48 8.96 -20.19
N LYS A 356 10.38 9.75 -20.80
CA LYS A 356 10.04 10.48 -22.04
C LYS A 356 10.45 9.75 -23.31
N ASP A 357 11.32 8.77 -23.24
CA ASP A 357 11.91 8.14 -24.44
C ASP A 357 11.78 6.61 -24.39
N GLY A 358 10.71 6.09 -25.01
CA GLY A 358 10.70 4.77 -25.65
C GLY A 358 10.65 3.51 -24.78
N ASP A 359 10.75 3.57 -23.47
CA ASP A 359 10.62 2.38 -22.64
C ASP A 359 9.16 2.20 -22.16
N GLU A 360 8.40 1.42 -22.92
CA GLU A 360 6.98 1.10 -22.68
C GLU A 360 6.79 0.12 -21.48
N ASN A 361 7.72 0.10 -20.53
CA ASN A 361 7.67 -0.85 -19.42
C ASN A 361 6.55 -0.51 -18.42
N THR A 362 5.32 -0.89 -18.76
CA THR A 362 4.13 -0.71 -17.91
C THR A 362 4.29 -1.40 -16.56
N SER A 363 5.09 -2.47 -16.47
CA SER A 363 5.45 -3.17 -15.24
C SER A 363 6.10 -2.22 -14.21
N LEU A 364 7.01 -1.35 -14.65
CA LEU A 364 7.68 -0.38 -13.80
C LEU A 364 6.70 0.65 -13.20
N PHE A 365 5.71 1.11 -13.97
CA PHE A 365 4.65 1.99 -13.46
C PHE A 365 3.81 1.29 -12.39
N HIS A 366 3.38 0.06 -12.65
CA HIS A 366 2.59 -0.71 -11.70
C HIS A 366 3.37 -0.98 -10.41
N GLN A 367 4.64 -1.35 -10.52
CA GLN A 367 5.52 -1.57 -9.38
C GLN A 367 5.74 -0.29 -8.58
N SER A 368 5.98 0.85 -9.24
CA SER A 368 6.14 2.15 -8.58
C SER A 368 4.87 2.60 -7.86
N ILE A 369 3.69 2.43 -8.47
CA ILE A 369 2.40 2.73 -7.83
C ILE A 369 2.19 1.85 -6.60
N LYS A 370 2.46 0.55 -6.72
CA LYS A 370 2.34 -0.43 -5.64
C LYS A 370 3.28 -0.08 -4.48
N THR A 371 4.56 0.10 -4.78
CA THR A 371 5.59 0.45 -3.78
C THR A 371 5.24 1.74 -3.03
N ARG A 372 4.83 2.80 -3.75
CA ARG A 372 4.44 4.06 -3.12
C ARG A 372 3.20 3.91 -2.24
N LYS A 373 2.19 3.16 -2.69
CA LYS A 373 1.00 2.90 -1.89
C LYS A 373 1.36 2.20 -0.58
N LEU A 374 2.23 1.19 -0.64
CA LEU A 374 2.71 0.45 0.52
C LEU A 374 3.54 1.33 1.45
N GLN A 375 4.44 2.17 0.90
CA GLN A 375 5.31 3.04 1.70
C GLN A 375 4.56 4.16 2.42
N ASN A 376 3.45 4.66 1.85
CA ASN A 376 2.71 5.80 2.40
C ASN A 376 1.57 5.39 3.33
N GLN A 377 1.30 4.12 3.50
CA GLN A 377 0.19 3.66 4.33
C GLN A 377 0.67 3.44 5.78
N VAL A 378 -0.05 4.05 6.73
CA VAL A 378 0.14 3.85 8.17
C VAL A 378 -0.94 2.90 8.65
N TYR A 379 -0.55 1.70 9.05
CA TYR A 379 -1.49 0.65 9.46
C TYR A 379 -1.72 0.62 10.98
N SER A 380 -0.72 1.09 11.72
CA SER A 380 -0.75 1.07 13.18
C SER A 380 0.17 2.15 13.73
N ILE A 381 -0.12 2.62 14.93
CA ILE A 381 0.63 3.68 15.61
C ILE A 381 0.40 3.58 17.13
N TYR A 382 1.36 4.04 17.93
CA TYR A 382 1.14 4.31 19.33
C TYR A 382 0.42 5.65 19.50
N ASP A 383 -0.62 5.69 20.34
CA ASP A 383 -1.26 6.95 20.71
C ASP A 383 -0.41 7.75 21.71
N MET A 384 -0.89 8.93 22.12
CA MET A 384 -0.17 9.79 23.07
C MET A 384 -0.07 9.20 24.49
N GLN A 385 -0.83 8.15 24.79
CA GLN A 385 -0.80 7.39 26.04
C GLN A 385 0.12 6.16 25.95
N GLY A 386 0.73 5.91 24.77
CA GLY A 386 1.56 4.75 24.52
C GLY A 386 0.78 3.46 24.24
N GLU A 387 -0.52 3.55 23.96
CA GLU A 387 -1.33 2.41 23.56
C GLU A 387 -1.25 2.16 22.05
N TRP A 388 -1.08 0.90 21.68
CA TRP A 388 -1.02 0.48 20.27
C TRP A 388 -2.39 0.49 19.61
N LYS A 389 -2.57 1.29 18.55
CA LYS A 389 -3.77 1.37 17.73
C LYS A 389 -3.49 0.80 16.34
N ASP A 390 -4.24 -0.24 15.96
CA ASP A 390 -4.07 -0.98 14.71
C ASP A 390 -5.37 -1.09 13.89
N THR A 391 -6.43 -0.41 14.32
CA THR A 391 -7.66 -0.25 13.56
C THR A 391 -7.62 1.06 12.75
N ALA A 392 -8.26 1.10 11.58
CA ALA A 392 -8.30 2.30 10.74
C ALA A 392 -8.84 3.52 11.50
N ASP A 393 -9.91 3.31 12.29
CA ASP A 393 -10.51 4.37 13.12
C ASP A 393 -9.58 4.76 14.25
N GLY A 394 -8.92 3.80 14.93
CA GLY A 394 -7.96 4.06 16.00
C GLY A 394 -6.76 4.87 15.51
N VAL A 395 -6.18 4.49 14.37
CA VAL A 395 -5.08 5.23 13.74
C VAL A 395 -5.52 6.65 13.35
N SER A 396 -6.70 6.77 12.71
CA SER A 396 -7.24 8.07 12.32
C SER A 396 -7.51 8.97 13.53
N GLN A 397 -8.08 8.40 14.61
CA GLN A 397 -8.35 9.13 15.85
C GLN A 397 -7.06 9.58 16.53
N THR A 398 -6.03 8.75 16.58
CA THR A 398 -4.72 9.10 17.13
C THR A 398 -4.12 10.32 16.44
N PHE A 399 -4.16 10.36 15.12
CA PHE A 399 -3.69 11.54 14.38
C PHE A 399 -4.55 12.77 14.64
N LEU A 400 -5.87 12.62 14.66
CA LEU A 400 -6.79 13.73 14.96
C LEU A 400 -6.50 14.33 16.34
N ASP A 401 -6.30 13.50 17.35
CA ASP A 401 -6.05 13.96 18.71
C ASP A 401 -4.69 14.64 18.82
N TYR A 402 -3.66 14.08 18.20
CA TYR A 402 -2.33 14.70 18.12
C TYR A 402 -2.40 16.11 17.49
N TYR A 403 -3.06 16.25 16.33
CA TYR A 403 -3.14 17.53 15.64
C TYR A 403 -4.08 18.52 16.33
N LYS A 404 -5.13 18.07 17.02
CA LYS A 404 -5.96 18.94 17.88
C LYS A 404 -5.13 19.56 18.99
N VAL A 405 -4.25 18.80 19.64
CA VAL A 405 -3.35 19.32 20.66
C VAL A 405 -2.31 20.23 20.03
N LEU A 406 -1.63 19.80 18.98
CA LEU A 406 -0.54 20.56 18.35
C LEU A 406 -1.00 21.91 17.78
N LEU A 407 -2.16 21.95 17.10
CA LEU A 407 -2.66 23.13 16.41
C LEU A 407 -3.71 23.90 17.20
N GLY A 408 -4.35 23.27 18.19
CA GLY A 408 -5.44 23.85 19.00
C GLY A 408 -4.99 24.36 20.37
N SER A 409 -3.77 24.06 20.81
CA SER A 409 -3.24 24.58 22.07
C SER A 409 -2.60 25.95 21.90
N THR A 410 -2.84 26.84 22.84
CA THR A 410 -2.10 28.11 22.98
C THR A 410 -0.96 27.89 23.97
N SER A 411 0.25 28.29 23.62
CA SER A 411 1.36 28.30 24.57
C SER A 411 1.34 29.59 25.36
N ASP A 412 1.14 29.50 26.66
CA ASP A 412 1.16 30.65 27.58
C ASP A 412 2.59 31.17 27.82
N ASN A 413 3.59 30.34 27.54
CA ASN A 413 5.02 30.67 27.70
C ASN A 413 5.70 31.02 26.38
N ARG A 414 5.13 31.99 25.63
CA ARG A 414 5.81 32.47 24.43
C ARG A 414 7.01 33.35 24.81
N THR A 415 8.18 33.01 24.33
CA THR A 415 9.35 33.90 24.45
C THR A 415 9.04 35.21 23.72
N PRO A 416 9.05 36.37 24.39
CA PRO A 416 8.80 37.62 23.72
C PRO A 416 9.89 37.90 22.67
N VAL A 417 9.47 38.48 21.56
CA VAL A 417 10.40 38.86 20.49
C VAL A 417 11.37 39.90 21.02
N ASN A 418 12.69 39.65 20.94
CA ASN A 418 13.67 40.64 21.27
C ASN A 418 13.71 41.71 20.16
N LYS A 419 13.20 42.91 20.47
CA LYS A 419 13.09 44.02 19.52
C LYS A 419 14.46 44.46 19.00
N GLU A 420 15.51 44.42 19.83
CA GLU A 420 16.87 44.82 19.44
C GLU A 420 17.45 43.91 18.38
N VAL A 421 17.23 42.58 18.52
CA VAL A 421 17.65 41.60 17.51
C VAL A 421 16.90 41.78 16.19
N VAL A 422 15.59 42.08 16.25
CA VAL A 422 14.78 42.32 15.05
C VAL A 422 15.26 43.62 14.34
N GLN A 423 15.63 44.67 15.09
CA GLN A 423 16.09 45.93 14.53
C GLN A 423 17.47 45.81 13.87
N GLN A 424 18.30 44.85 14.23
CA GLN A 424 19.58 44.54 13.58
C GLN A 424 19.44 43.73 12.30
N GLY A 425 18.25 43.20 12.01
CA GLY A 425 17.97 42.43 10.78
C GLY A 425 17.83 43.29 9.53
N PRO A 426 17.69 42.64 8.35
CA PRO A 426 17.44 43.36 7.10
C PRO A 426 16.15 44.18 7.18
N VAL A 427 16.21 45.46 6.82
CA VAL A 427 15.08 46.37 6.83
C VAL A 427 14.47 46.45 5.42
N CYS A 428 13.14 46.50 5.37
CA CYS A 428 12.38 46.69 4.13
C CYS A 428 12.58 48.17 3.67
N LEU A 429 13.35 48.39 2.65
CA LEU A 429 13.58 49.72 2.05
C LEU A 429 12.37 50.16 1.22
N ASP A 430 12.29 51.49 0.88
CA ASP A 430 11.10 52.04 0.20
C ASP A 430 10.87 51.42 -1.18
N HIS A 431 11.90 51.04 -1.91
CA HIS A 431 11.75 50.30 -3.17
C HIS A 431 11.17 48.89 -2.95
N HIS A 432 11.52 48.19 -1.85
CA HIS A 432 10.92 46.93 -1.48
C HIS A 432 9.42 47.10 -1.12
N LYS A 433 9.08 48.18 -0.41
CA LYS A 433 7.72 48.50 -0.09
C LYS A 433 6.89 48.78 -1.34
N ALA A 434 7.47 49.49 -2.33
CA ALA A 434 6.81 49.75 -3.61
C ALA A 434 6.45 48.47 -4.34
N ILE A 435 7.43 47.50 -4.40
CA ILE A 435 7.24 46.21 -5.01
C ILE A 435 6.16 45.38 -4.26
N LEU A 436 6.24 45.33 -2.92
CA LEU A 436 5.33 44.54 -2.08
C LEU A 436 3.91 45.06 -2.09
N ASN A 437 3.72 46.41 -2.28
CA ASN A 437 2.41 47.04 -2.33
C ASN A 437 1.86 47.22 -3.76
N ALA A 438 2.60 46.77 -4.78
CA ALA A 438 2.13 46.87 -6.14
C ALA A 438 0.84 46.04 -6.35
N PRO A 439 -0.14 46.56 -7.14
CA PRO A 439 -1.30 45.78 -7.47
C PRO A 439 -0.99 44.49 -8.19
N TYR A 440 -1.60 43.39 -7.83
CA TYR A 440 -1.47 42.12 -8.52
C TYR A 440 -2.05 42.21 -9.94
N THR A 441 -1.37 41.59 -10.90
CA THR A 441 -1.77 41.60 -12.32
C THR A 441 -2.28 40.25 -12.80
N ALA A 442 -3.06 40.27 -13.88
CA ALA A 442 -3.55 39.07 -14.54
C ALA A 442 -2.41 38.14 -14.99
N ASP A 443 -1.30 38.75 -15.48
CA ASP A 443 -0.11 38.02 -15.93
C ASP A 443 0.61 37.30 -14.76
N GLU A 444 0.70 37.92 -13.60
CA GLU A 444 1.28 37.30 -12.41
C GLU A 444 0.46 36.09 -11.97
N VAL A 445 -0.87 36.21 -11.95
CA VAL A 445 -1.76 35.07 -11.62
C VAL A 445 -1.56 33.93 -12.61
N LYS A 446 -1.53 34.24 -13.92
CA LYS A 446 -1.30 33.23 -14.95
C LYS A 446 0.08 32.58 -14.83
N LYS A 447 1.14 33.37 -14.70
CA LYS A 447 2.51 32.88 -14.52
C LYS A 447 2.65 32.01 -13.29
N ALA A 448 2.08 32.42 -12.15
CA ALA A 448 2.09 31.65 -10.90
C ALA A 448 1.40 30.28 -11.09
N LEU A 449 0.22 30.23 -11.70
CA LEU A 449 -0.48 28.98 -11.95
C LEU A 449 0.28 28.07 -12.92
N PHE A 450 0.85 28.61 -13.99
CA PHE A 450 1.58 27.84 -14.99
C PHE A 450 2.97 27.38 -14.49
N SER A 451 3.55 28.04 -13.48
CA SER A 451 4.77 27.59 -12.83
C SER A 451 4.57 26.35 -11.95
N ILE A 452 3.34 26.06 -11.50
CA ILE A 452 3.04 24.88 -10.66
C ILE A 452 3.23 23.61 -11.50
N PRO A 453 4.15 22.69 -11.10
CA PRO A 453 4.32 21.42 -11.79
C PRO A 453 3.03 20.59 -11.79
N GLY A 454 2.64 20.04 -12.95
CA GLY A 454 1.39 19.30 -13.09
C GLY A 454 1.28 18.03 -12.25
N ILE A 455 2.42 17.44 -11.86
CA ILE A 455 2.50 16.25 -11.01
C ILE A 455 2.19 16.52 -9.52
N LYS A 456 2.08 17.79 -9.11
CA LYS A 456 1.71 18.14 -7.73
C LYS A 456 0.35 17.57 -7.37
N ALA A 457 0.18 17.19 -6.12
CA ALA A 457 -1.09 16.68 -5.62
C ALA A 457 -2.18 17.77 -5.73
N PRO A 458 -3.40 17.43 -6.18
CA PRO A 458 -4.50 18.36 -6.17
C PRO A 458 -4.97 18.66 -4.75
N GLY A 459 -5.69 19.76 -4.58
CA GLY A 459 -6.43 20.09 -3.37
C GLY A 459 -7.65 19.17 -3.13
N PRO A 460 -8.48 19.49 -2.09
CA PRO A 460 -9.68 18.71 -1.76
C PRO A 460 -10.73 18.65 -2.88
N ASP A 461 -10.73 19.62 -3.77
CA ASP A 461 -11.58 19.68 -4.97
C ASP A 461 -11.23 18.62 -6.02
N GLY A 462 -9.97 18.14 -6.00
CA GLY A 462 -9.44 17.13 -6.92
C GLY A 462 -8.89 17.70 -8.23
N PHE A 463 -8.84 19.03 -8.40
CA PHE A 463 -8.25 19.68 -9.56
C PHE A 463 -6.78 20.05 -9.29
N GLY A 464 -5.85 19.49 -10.06
CA GLY A 464 -4.46 19.93 -10.09
C GLY A 464 -4.21 20.99 -11.16
N SER A 465 -2.98 21.54 -11.18
CA SER A 465 -2.59 22.55 -12.19
C SER A 465 -2.76 22.08 -13.63
N TYR A 466 -2.73 20.76 -13.89
CA TYR A 466 -3.02 20.21 -15.22
C TYR A 466 -4.41 20.61 -15.72
N PHE A 467 -5.46 20.48 -14.90
CA PHE A 467 -6.81 20.85 -15.31
C PHE A 467 -6.88 22.30 -15.79
N TYR A 468 -6.35 23.22 -15.00
CA TYR A 468 -6.38 24.65 -15.34
C TYR A 468 -5.59 24.94 -16.62
N LYS A 469 -4.44 24.28 -16.82
CA LYS A 469 -3.64 24.41 -18.04
C LYS A 469 -4.36 23.85 -19.26
N ASP A 470 -5.01 22.70 -19.14
CA ASP A 470 -5.72 22.03 -20.23
C ASP A 470 -6.99 22.78 -20.64
N ALA A 471 -7.72 23.36 -19.68
CA ALA A 471 -8.97 24.08 -19.90
C ALA A 471 -8.79 25.61 -19.82
N TRP A 472 -7.55 26.13 -19.90
CA TRP A 472 -7.26 27.55 -19.70
C TRP A 472 -8.07 28.49 -20.59
N HIS A 473 -8.27 28.12 -21.85
CA HIS A 473 -9.06 28.88 -22.83
C HIS A 473 -10.56 29.00 -22.45
N ILE A 474 -11.05 28.17 -21.52
CA ILE A 474 -12.43 28.20 -21.03
C ILE A 474 -12.49 28.89 -19.66
N VAL A 475 -11.57 28.56 -18.75
CA VAL A 475 -11.70 28.92 -17.32
C VAL A 475 -10.83 30.11 -16.92
N GLY A 476 -9.84 30.48 -17.74
CA GLY A 476 -8.73 31.36 -17.35
C GLY A 476 -9.16 32.73 -16.88
N ASP A 477 -10.05 33.40 -17.61
CA ASP A 477 -10.48 34.76 -17.31
C ASP A 477 -11.23 34.84 -15.96
N GLU A 478 -12.11 33.89 -15.69
CA GLU A 478 -12.84 33.84 -14.43
C GLU A 478 -11.95 33.43 -13.24
N VAL A 479 -10.95 32.55 -13.48
CA VAL A 479 -9.93 32.21 -12.47
C VAL A 479 -9.12 33.45 -12.10
N ILE A 480 -8.62 34.21 -13.08
CA ILE A 480 -7.91 35.47 -12.85
C ILE A 480 -8.78 36.44 -12.08
N ALA A 481 -10.00 36.67 -12.56
CA ALA A 481 -10.93 37.62 -11.93
C ALA A 481 -11.24 37.24 -10.48
N ALA A 482 -11.42 35.96 -10.17
CA ALA A 482 -11.70 35.48 -8.82
C ALA A 482 -10.49 35.65 -7.87
N ILE A 483 -9.27 35.38 -8.36
CA ILE A 483 -8.04 35.51 -7.58
C ILE A 483 -7.73 36.98 -7.30
N LEU A 484 -7.83 37.86 -8.32
CA LEU A 484 -7.59 39.28 -8.15
C LEU A 484 -8.60 39.91 -7.19
N ASP A 485 -9.89 39.54 -7.30
CA ASP A 485 -10.94 40.00 -6.37
C ASP A 485 -10.65 39.58 -4.91
N MET A 486 -10.24 38.32 -4.73
CA MET A 486 -9.85 37.78 -3.41
C MET A 486 -8.66 38.55 -2.81
N LEU A 487 -7.61 38.79 -3.60
CA LEU A 487 -6.39 39.47 -3.16
C LEU A 487 -6.68 40.94 -2.83
N GLN A 488 -7.54 41.61 -3.60
CA GLN A 488 -7.92 43.01 -3.36
C GLN A 488 -8.81 43.17 -2.11
N GLN A 489 -9.73 42.24 -1.89
CA GLN A 489 -10.64 42.31 -0.75
C GLN A 489 -10.05 41.74 0.54
N GLY A 490 -8.97 40.96 0.47
CA GLY A 490 -8.36 40.26 1.61
C GLY A 490 -9.26 39.20 2.25
N ARG A 491 -10.29 38.72 1.55
CA ARG A 491 -11.27 37.75 2.06
C ARG A 491 -11.18 36.44 1.31
N ILE A 492 -10.87 35.39 2.06
CA ILE A 492 -10.79 34.00 1.53
C ILE A 492 -12.04 33.24 1.96
N LEU A 493 -12.72 32.58 1.02
CA LEU A 493 -13.82 31.68 1.34
C LEU A 493 -13.33 30.49 2.17
N LYS A 494 -14.14 30.09 3.16
CA LYS A 494 -13.82 28.95 4.04
C LYS A 494 -13.54 27.67 3.26
N GLU A 495 -14.26 27.42 2.16
CA GLU A 495 -14.06 26.25 1.29
C GLU A 495 -12.71 26.24 0.57
N VAL A 496 -12.08 27.39 0.33
CA VAL A 496 -10.74 27.50 -0.27
C VAL A 496 -9.65 27.41 0.80
N ASN A 497 -9.95 27.89 2.01
CA ASN A 497 -9.02 27.88 3.14
C ASN A 497 -9.01 26.53 3.88
N HIS A 498 -9.06 25.41 3.13
CA HIS A 498 -8.94 24.08 3.68
C HIS A 498 -7.61 23.45 3.26
N THR A 499 -6.91 22.88 4.23
CA THR A 499 -5.68 22.12 3.99
C THR A 499 -5.91 20.65 4.31
N VAL A 500 -5.49 19.78 3.41
CA VAL A 500 -5.44 18.34 3.66
C VAL A 500 -4.02 17.97 4.09
N ILE A 501 -3.89 17.55 5.35
CA ILE A 501 -2.63 17.04 5.88
C ILE A 501 -2.55 15.56 5.49
N THR A 502 -1.56 15.20 4.66
CA THR A 502 -1.26 13.82 4.31
C THR A 502 0.01 13.40 5.01
N LEU A 503 -0.10 12.39 5.83
CA LEU A 503 1.02 11.83 6.58
C LEU A 503 1.74 10.81 5.73
N ILE A 504 3.06 10.91 5.71
CA ILE A 504 3.96 9.98 5.02
C ILE A 504 4.95 9.48 6.05
N PRO A 505 5.12 8.16 6.22
CA PRO A 505 6.11 7.60 7.12
C PRO A 505 7.51 8.16 6.81
N LYS A 506 8.25 8.61 7.81
CA LYS A 506 9.59 9.20 7.65
C LYS A 506 10.64 8.15 7.29
N THR A 507 10.47 6.95 7.79
CA THR A 507 11.35 5.81 7.57
C THR A 507 10.60 4.64 6.92
N LYS A 508 11.31 3.78 6.20
CA LYS A 508 10.76 2.51 5.70
C LYS A 508 10.64 1.54 6.89
N GLY A 509 9.49 1.50 7.52
CA GLY A 509 9.23 0.78 8.75
C GLY A 509 9.16 1.78 9.90
N CYS A 510 7.97 2.20 10.26
CA CYS A 510 7.76 3.10 11.39
C CYS A 510 8.02 2.34 12.69
N GLU A 511 8.92 2.88 13.50
CA GLU A 511 8.88 2.72 14.94
C GLU A 511 7.71 3.52 15.53
#